data_0e6ec347aea35498a38a69e08315a453
#
_entry.id   0e6ec347aea35498a38a69e08315a453
#
_cell.length_a   1.000
_cell.length_b   1.000
_cell.length_c   1.000
_cell.angle_alpha   90.00
_cell.angle_beta   90.00
_cell.angle_gamma   90.00
#
_symmetry.space_group_name_H-M   'P 1'
#
loop_
_entity.id
_entity.type
_entity.pdbx_description
1 polymer ?
#
loop_
_entity_poly.entity_id
_entity_poly.type
_entity_poly.pdbx_seq_one_letter_code
_entity_poly.pdbx_strand_id
1 'polypeptide(L)'
;MTHRRFLMAVVFIGFTAFPSVAQMPRPLPSLHVEGRNMVDRHGNKVLLHGMMDTPHPYFNGGKWGWNIDDSSVPACLNYFEKLFRGLTDASQGAYCNVFRLHLDPCWTNDPTKPLVGKKGEENISQFSADRLRRYLQSLYIPLMQKAMAHGLYVVVRPPGVCPHEIRVGDAYQQYLTMVWDIVSREAVIQQYAGQISLELANEPVVVKDATGKVSGHALRDFFQPIVDKIRGNGFKGILWIPGSSWQGNYVGYARHPITDDNFGYAVHDYPGWYGMSDERPNAEEGIRRFKGLVPVVEPRPVMITEVDWSPEKAGEGHYDEH
;
A
#
# COMPACT_ATOMS: atom_id res chain seq x y z
N MET A 1 48.74 41.44 -63.09
CA MET A 1 48.63 40.36 -62.07
C MET A 1 47.91 40.91 -60.87
N THR A 2 46.62 40.62 -60.71
CA THR A 2 45.73 41.19 -59.70
C THR A 2 45.39 40.06 -58.70
N HIS A 3 45.91 40.20 -57.47
CA HIS A 3 45.61 39.31 -56.37
C HIS A 3 44.21 39.63 -55.77
N ARG A 4 43.25 38.73 -55.94
CA ARG A 4 41.98 38.74 -55.18
C ARG A 4 42.18 38.05 -53.82
N ARG A 5 42.04 38.80 -52.71
CA ARG A 5 41.98 38.24 -51.38
C ARG A 5 40.50 37.80 -51.10
N PHE A 6 40.32 36.51 -50.84
CA PHE A 6 39.07 35.97 -50.34
C PHE A 6 39.02 36.17 -48.82
N LEU A 7 38.00 36.93 -48.36
CA LEU A 7 37.72 37.07 -46.95
C LEU A 7 36.73 35.93 -46.55
N MET A 8 37.21 35.01 -45.68
CA MET A 8 36.37 33.90 -45.16
C MET A 8 35.70 34.43 -43.89
N ALA A 9 34.38 34.66 -43.94
CA ALA A 9 33.59 35.02 -42.76
C ALA A 9 33.24 33.73 -41.97
N VAL A 10 33.76 33.57 -40.77
CA VAL A 10 33.38 32.51 -39.83
C VAL A 10 32.16 32.97 -39.04
N VAL A 11 31.03 32.32 -39.32
CA VAL A 11 29.79 32.58 -38.55
C VAL A 11 29.84 31.67 -37.32
N PHE A 12 30.00 32.28 -36.14
CA PHE A 12 29.83 31.61 -34.86
C PHE A 12 28.33 31.49 -34.54
N ILE A 13 27.77 30.28 -34.67
CA ILE A 13 26.41 29.97 -34.17
C ILE A 13 26.58 29.67 -32.70
N GLY A 14 26.30 30.63 -31.85
CA GLY A 14 26.23 30.42 -30.40
C GLY A 14 24.99 29.61 -30.07
N PHE A 15 25.19 28.32 -29.66
CA PHE A 15 24.14 27.54 -29.02
C PHE A 15 23.90 28.12 -27.60
N THR A 16 22.87 28.90 -27.44
CA THR A 16 22.35 29.21 -26.11
C THR A 16 21.63 27.99 -25.58
N ALA A 17 22.28 27.27 -24.65
CA ALA A 17 21.61 26.24 -23.86
C ALA A 17 20.52 26.90 -23.03
N PHE A 18 19.27 26.73 -23.44
CA PHE A 18 18.15 27.09 -22.58
C PHE A 18 18.20 26.14 -21.35
N PRO A 19 18.12 26.70 -20.12
CA PRO A 19 18.00 25.85 -18.96
C PRO A 19 16.74 25.01 -19.13
N SER A 20 16.90 23.68 -19.09
CA SER A 20 15.77 22.74 -19.04
C SER A 20 14.95 23.13 -17.81
N VAL A 21 13.79 23.76 -18.02
CA VAL A 21 12.82 23.95 -16.96
C VAL A 21 12.41 22.55 -16.54
N ALA A 22 12.83 22.13 -15.36
CA ALA A 22 12.41 20.88 -14.77
C ALA A 22 10.88 20.87 -14.79
N GLN A 23 10.31 20.02 -15.62
CA GLN A 23 8.86 19.93 -15.79
C GLN A 23 8.31 19.49 -14.44
N MET A 24 7.56 20.37 -13.77
CA MET A 24 6.88 20.02 -12.52
C MET A 24 6.14 18.69 -12.75
N PRO A 25 6.28 17.69 -11.87
CA PRO A 25 5.60 16.42 -12.03
C PRO A 25 4.12 16.70 -12.24
N ARG A 26 3.54 16.16 -13.32
CA ARG A 26 2.09 16.31 -13.53
C ARG A 26 1.40 15.66 -12.32
N PRO A 27 0.40 16.35 -11.72
CA PRO A 27 -0.32 15.75 -10.61
C PRO A 27 -0.90 14.39 -11.07
N LEU A 28 -0.71 13.36 -10.24
CA LEU A 28 -1.25 12.04 -10.49
C LEU A 28 -2.76 12.14 -10.75
N PRO A 29 -3.30 11.50 -11.80
CA PRO A 29 -4.73 11.44 -12.03
C PRO A 29 -5.45 10.80 -10.85
N SER A 30 -6.67 11.26 -10.53
CA SER A 30 -7.50 10.58 -9.55
C SER A 30 -7.98 9.24 -10.09
N LEU A 31 -7.89 8.19 -9.26
CA LEU A 31 -8.35 6.84 -9.58
C LEU A 31 -9.71 6.56 -8.93
N HIS A 32 -10.51 5.75 -9.61
CA HIS A 32 -11.74 5.16 -9.08
C HIS A 32 -11.97 3.78 -9.71
N VAL A 33 -12.97 3.07 -9.20
CA VAL A 33 -13.30 1.71 -9.66
C VAL A 33 -14.47 1.76 -10.64
N GLU A 34 -14.31 1.11 -11.80
CA GLU A 34 -15.37 0.82 -12.76
C GLU A 34 -15.39 -0.68 -13.08
N GLY A 35 -16.41 -1.39 -12.54
CA GLY A 35 -16.49 -2.84 -12.66
C GLY A 35 -15.25 -3.51 -12.07
N ARG A 36 -14.52 -4.25 -12.90
CA ARG A 36 -13.27 -4.93 -12.48
C ARG A 36 -11.99 -4.12 -12.73
N ASN A 37 -12.09 -2.85 -13.11
CA ASN A 37 -10.94 -2.05 -13.45
C ASN A 37 -10.78 -0.88 -12.49
N MET A 38 -9.53 -0.48 -12.26
CA MET A 38 -9.23 0.87 -11.82
C MET A 38 -9.09 1.76 -13.05
N VAL A 39 -9.69 2.92 -13.01
CA VAL A 39 -9.63 3.88 -14.11
C VAL A 39 -9.27 5.28 -13.59
N ASP A 40 -8.66 6.07 -14.46
CA ASP A 40 -8.45 7.48 -14.19
C ASP A 40 -9.70 8.32 -14.57
N ARG A 41 -9.66 9.62 -14.31
CA ARG A 41 -10.74 10.54 -14.64
C ARG A 41 -11.10 10.63 -16.14
N HIS A 42 -10.29 10.04 -17.01
CA HIS A 42 -10.50 10.00 -18.46
C HIS A 42 -11.00 8.62 -18.93
N GLY A 43 -11.22 7.67 -18.01
CA GLY A 43 -11.64 6.30 -18.32
C GLY A 43 -10.48 5.39 -18.75
N ASN A 44 -9.22 5.85 -18.68
CA ASN A 44 -8.08 4.99 -18.98
C ASN A 44 -7.87 3.99 -17.84
N LYS A 45 -7.70 2.72 -18.20
CA LYS A 45 -7.34 1.67 -17.23
C LYS A 45 -5.95 1.92 -16.69
N VAL A 46 -5.81 1.84 -15.37
CA VAL A 46 -4.54 1.98 -14.66
C VAL A 46 -4.17 0.67 -13.99
N LEU A 47 -2.94 0.23 -14.24
CA LEU A 47 -2.32 -0.88 -13.52
C LEU A 47 -1.33 -0.28 -12.52
N LEU A 48 -1.41 -0.76 -11.28
CA LEU A 48 -0.47 -0.38 -10.23
C LEU A 48 0.66 -1.41 -10.19
N HIS A 49 1.88 -0.90 -10.20
CA HIS A 49 3.11 -1.68 -10.10
C HIS A 49 4.07 -0.95 -9.17
N GLY A 50 4.53 -1.60 -8.12
CA GLY A 50 5.36 -0.95 -7.13
C GLY A 50 5.84 -1.89 -6.05
N MET A 51 6.13 -1.32 -4.91
CA MET A 51 6.64 -2.08 -3.77
C MET A 51 6.14 -1.52 -2.44
N MET A 52 6.46 -2.24 -1.39
CA MET A 52 6.20 -1.89 0.00
C MET A 52 7.52 -1.65 0.73
N ASP A 53 7.52 -0.68 1.61
CA ASP A 53 8.47 -0.59 2.74
C ASP A 53 7.73 0.00 3.95
N THR A 54 8.30 -0.17 5.11
CA THR A 54 7.75 0.33 6.37
C THR A 54 8.75 1.29 7.04
N PRO A 55 8.29 2.38 7.65
CA PRO A 55 9.16 3.27 8.41
C PRO A 55 9.58 2.62 9.74
N HIS A 56 10.20 1.45 9.68
CA HIS A 56 10.70 0.70 10.81
C HIS A 56 12.20 0.40 10.61
N PRO A 57 13.09 0.74 11.57
CA PRO A 57 14.54 0.58 11.41
C PRO A 57 14.98 -0.84 11.09
N TYR A 58 14.29 -1.83 11.64
CA TYR A 58 14.62 -3.24 11.42
C TYR A 58 14.56 -3.63 9.93
N PHE A 59 13.48 -3.26 9.23
CA PHE A 59 13.26 -3.67 7.84
C PHE A 59 14.18 -2.97 6.84
N ASN A 60 14.72 -1.81 7.18
CA ASN A 60 15.65 -1.09 6.31
C ASN A 60 17.09 -1.03 6.87
N GLY A 61 17.45 -1.97 7.76
CA GLY A 61 18.80 -2.13 8.26
C GLY A 61 19.35 -0.91 9.00
N GLY A 62 18.50 -0.14 9.68
CA GLY A 62 18.89 1.06 10.41
C GLY A 62 19.37 2.21 9.53
N LYS A 63 19.02 2.24 8.24
CA LYS A 63 19.49 3.24 7.26
C LYS A 63 19.21 4.70 7.65
N TRP A 64 18.24 4.94 8.53
CA TRP A 64 17.94 6.26 9.07
C TRP A 64 18.13 6.36 10.60
N GLY A 65 18.78 5.36 11.23
CA GLY A 65 19.00 5.24 12.67
C GLY A 65 18.08 4.18 13.29
N TRP A 66 18.28 3.90 14.58
CA TRP A 66 17.54 2.89 15.33
C TRP A 66 16.50 3.48 16.31
N ASN A 67 16.54 4.78 16.54
CA ASN A 67 15.61 5.46 17.42
C ASN A 67 14.28 5.69 16.71
N ILE A 68 13.18 5.57 17.46
CA ILE A 68 11.82 5.76 16.99
C ILE A 68 11.15 6.82 17.87
N ASP A 69 11.51 8.08 17.59
CA ASP A 69 11.01 9.26 18.28
C ASP A 69 10.98 10.46 17.32
N ASP A 70 10.57 11.62 17.83
CA ASP A 70 10.45 12.84 17.00
C ASP A 70 11.78 13.27 16.38
N SER A 71 12.91 12.99 17.02
CA SER A 71 14.23 13.38 16.52
C SER A 71 14.65 12.59 15.29
N SER A 72 14.12 11.38 15.12
CA SER A 72 14.41 10.51 13.98
C SER A 72 13.50 10.75 12.76
N VAL A 73 12.39 11.47 12.92
CA VAL A 73 11.45 11.77 11.82
C VAL A 73 12.14 12.41 10.61
N PRO A 74 13.01 13.44 10.74
CA PRO A 74 13.66 14.03 9.56
C PRO A 74 14.56 13.05 8.81
N ALA A 75 15.28 12.19 9.52
CA ALA A 75 16.14 11.17 8.89
C ALA A 75 15.31 10.09 8.17
N CYS A 76 14.23 9.64 8.78
CA CYS A 76 13.25 8.72 8.15
C CYS A 76 12.67 9.33 6.87
N LEU A 77 12.17 10.56 6.91
CA LEU A 77 11.64 11.27 5.74
C LEU A 77 12.67 11.41 4.61
N ASN A 78 13.94 11.66 4.96
CA ASN A 78 15.02 11.77 3.98
C ASN A 78 15.37 10.40 3.35
N TYR A 79 15.33 9.33 4.13
CA TYR A 79 15.49 7.96 3.61
C TYR A 79 14.42 7.64 2.55
N PHE A 80 13.15 7.85 2.88
CA PHE A 80 12.05 7.59 1.96
C PHE A 80 12.05 8.51 0.72
N GLU A 81 12.50 9.76 0.86
CA GLU A 81 12.70 10.65 -0.30
C GLU A 81 13.67 10.05 -1.31
N LYS A 82 14.78 9.47 -0.82
CA LYS A 82 15.76 8.80 -1.68
C LYS A 82 15.21 7.52 -2.28
N LEU A 83 14.46 6.74 -1.48
CA LEU A 83 13.80 5.52 -1.93
C LEU A 83 12.81 5.83 -3.07
N PHE A 84 11.90 6.78 -2.87
CA PHE A 84 10.90 7.14 -3.88
C PHE A 84 11.54 7.63 -5.18
N ARG A 85 12.62 8.41 -5.10
CA ARG A 85 13.39 8.81 -6.27
C ARG A 85 13.96 7.61 -7.01
N GLY A 86 14.54 6.64 -6.29
CA GLY A 86 15.09 5.42 -6.89
C GLY A 86 14.01 4.57 -7.56
N LEU A 87 12.85 4.40 -6.92
CA LEU A 87 11.73 3.61 -7.42
C LEU A 87 11.10 4.16 -8.71
N THR A 88 11.27 5.45 -8.97
CA THR A 88 10.68 6.13 -10.13
C THR A 88 11.73 6.60 -11.14
N ASP A 89 12.98 6.21 -10.97
CA ASP A 89 14.07 6.57 -11.88
C ASP A 89 14.07 5.67 -13.12
N ALA A 90 13.34 6.09 -14.14
CA ALA A 90 13.26 5.39 -15.42
C ALA A 90 14.64 5.21 -16.11
N SER A 91 15.64 6.05 -15.81
CA SER A 91 16.99 5.91 -16.37
C SER A 91 17.70 4.66 -15.85
N GLN A 92 17.27 4.15 -14.70
CA GLN A 92 17.75 2.91 -14.08
C GLN A 92 16.80 1.72 -14.31
N GLY A 93 15.75 1.88 -15.13
CA GLY A 93 14.75 0.85 -15.38
C GLY A 93 13.72 0.71 -14.27
N ALA A 94 13.62 1.67 -13.36
CA ALA A 94 12.63 1.68 -12.29
C ALA A 94 11.36 2.45 -12.72
N TYR A 95 10.22 1.77 -12.73
CA TYR A 95 8.95 2.29 -13.24
C TYR A 95 7.80 2.13 -12.25
N CYS A 96 8.10 2.14 -10.95
CA CYS A 96 7.04 2.05 -9.94
C CYS A 96 6.08 3.24 -10.04
N ASN A 97 4.79 2.97 -9.87
CA ASN A 97 3.74 3.99 -9.82
C ASN A 97 2.86 3.89 -8.58
N VAL A 98 3.16 2.94 -7.67
CA VAL A 98 2.47 2.81 -6.39
C VAL A 98 3.46 2.44 -5.29
N PHE A 99 3.15 2.90 -4.07
CA PHE A 99 3.86 2.54 -2.86
C PHE A 99 2.87 2.13 -1.78
N ARG A 100 3.04 0.93 -1.19
CA ARG A 100 2.24 0.46 -0.06
C ARG A 100 2.92 0.87 1.24
N LEU A 101 2.28 1.74 2.01
CA LEU A 101 2.80 2.37 3.22
C LEU A 101 2.18 1.75 4.47
N HIS A 102 2.99 1.23 5.35
CA HIS A 102 2.58 0.67 6.62
C HIS A 102 2.55 1.74 7.72
N LEU A 103 1.42 1.87 8.43
CA LEU A 103 1.32 2.64 9.67
C LEU A 103 1.91 1.81 10.82
N ASP A 104 3.22 1.74 10.91
CA ASP A 104 3.94 0.76 11.73
C ASP A 104 3.66 0.90 13.24
N PRO A 105 3.50 -0.23 13.97
CA PRO A 105 3.33 -0.22 15.43
C PRO A 105 4.44 0.48 16.19
N CYS A 106 5.66 0.51 15.67
CA CYS A 106 6.78 1.18 16.32
C CYS A 106 6.54 2.70 16.55
N TRP A 107 5.74 3.33 15.68
CA TRP A 107 5.34 4.73 15.83
C TRP A 107 4.02 4.90 16.57
N THR A 108 3.09 3.95 16.40
CA THR A 108 1.72 4.07 16.90
C THR A 108 1.51 3.45 18.27
N ASN A 109 2.40 2.57 18.74
CA ASN A 109 2.37 2.04 20.09
C ASN A 109 3.00 3.00 21.08
N ASP A 110 2.45 3.06 22.27
CA ASP A 110 2.99 3.78 23.41
C ASP A 110 3.80 2.81 24.28
N PRO A 111 5.15 2.95 24.32
CA PRO A 111 5.99 2.05 25.09
C PRO A 111 5.80 2.19 26.61
N THR A 112 5.11 3.23 27.10
CA THR A 112 4.81 3.41 28.51
C THR A 112 3.56 2.64 28.95
N LYS A 113 2.72 2.19 28.00
CA LYS A 113 1.59 1.31 28.29
C LYS A 113 2.08 -0.12 28.58
N PRO A 114 1.46 -0.81 29.53
CA PRO A 114 1.79 -2.20 29.79
C PRO A 114 1.48 -3.08 28.56
N LEU A 115 2.42 -3.95 28.22
CA LEU A 115 2.17 -5.01 27.23
C LEU A 115 1.28 -6.08 27.88
N VAL A 116 0.10 -6.30 27.33
CA VAL A 116 -0.83 -7.34 27.76
C VAL A 116 -0.82 -8.46 26.73
N GLY A 117 -0.46 -9.68 27.16
CA GLY A 117 -0.35 -10.82 26.29
C GLY A 117 1.06 -11.01 25.69
N LYS A 118 1.14 -11.78 24.61
CA LYS A 118 2.40 -12.06 23.91
C LYS A 118 2.82 -10.88 23.05
N LYS A 119 4.11 -10.59 23.02
CA LYS A 119 4.68 -9.58 22.11
C LYS A 119 4.60 -10.09 20.66
N GLY A 120 4.13 -9.26 19.76
CA GLY A 120 4.00 -9.54 18.33
C GLY A 120 3.35 -8.36 17.62
N GLU A 121 3.37 -8.35 16.30
CA GLU A 121 2.74 -7.31 15.49
C GLU A 121 1.21 -7.33 15.58
N GLU A 122 0.63 -8.46 15.95
CA GLU A 122 -0.79 -8.66 16.21
C GLU A 122 -1.26 -8.04 17.55
N ASN A 123 -0.32 -7.61 18.40
CA ASN A 123 -0.65 -7.14 19.74
C ASN A 123 -1.01 -5.66 19.75
N ILE A 124 -2.26 -5.35 20.00
CA ILE A 124 -2.81 -3.99 20.02
C ILE A 124 -2.83 -3.33 21.42
N SER A 125 -2.35 -4.01 22.48
CA SER A 125 -2.48 -3.52 23.86
C SER A 125 -1.75 -2.20 24.11
N GLN A 126 -0.67 -1.96 23.39
CA GLN A 126 0.10 -0.72 23.50
C GLN A 126 -0.32 0.36 22.47
N PHE A 127 -1.27 0.07 21.60
CA PHE A 127 -1.73 1.07 20.63
C PHE A 127 -2.17 2.38 21.29
N SER A 128 -1.82 3.50 20.69
CA SER A 128 -2.17 4.83 21.13
C SER A 128 -2.74 5.66 19.99
N ALA A 129 -4.03 6.01 20.11
CA ALA A 129 -4.69 6.89 19.16
C ALA A 129 -4.00 8.28 19.08
N ASP A 130 -3.45 8.77 20.19
CA ASP A 130 -2.76 10.08 20.21
C ASP A 130 -1.41 10.00 19.49
N ARG A 131 -0.67 8.88 19.63
CA ARG A 131 0.55 8.67 18.86
C ARG A 131 0.23 8.50 17.37
N LEU A 132 -0.83 7.77 17.02
CA LEU A 132 -1.27 7.67 15.62
C LEU A 132 -1.58 9.08 15.07
N ARG A 133 -2.37 9.91 15.74
CA ARG A 133 -2.64 11.30 15.30
C ARG A 133 -1.36 12.12 15.16
N ARG A 134 -0.47 12.04 16.15
CA ARG A 134 0.82 12.76 16.12
C ARG A 134 1.65 12.39 14.91
N TYR A 135 1.89 11.10 14.70
CA TYR A 135 2.75 10.64 13.63
C TYR A 135 2.07 10.63 12.25
N LEU A 136 0.75 10.62 12.18
CA LEU A 136 0.05 10.98 10.93
C LEU A 136 0.50 12.35 10.44
N GLN A 137 0.54 13.36 11.32
CA GLN A 137 0.91 14.73 10.95
C GLN A 137 2.41 14.89 10.69
N SER A 138 3.26 14.33 11.55
CA SER A 138 4.70 14.59 11.51
C SER A 138 5.48 13.65 10.59
N LEU A 139 4.95 12.45 10.28
CA LEU A 139 5.64 11.43 9.50
C LEU A 139 4.83 10.95 8.30
N TYR A 140 3.65 10.35 8.51
CA TYR A 140 2.96 9.59 7.47
C TYR A 140 2.37 10.47 6.37
N ILE A 141 1.73 11.58 6.69
CA ILE A 141 1.24 12.54 5.68
C ILE A 141 2.39 13.13 4.87
N PRO A 142 3.50 13.59 5.48
CA PRO A 142 4.70 13.97 4.73
C PRO A 142 5.26 12.85 3.84
N LEU A 143 5.26 11.58 4.27
CA LEU A 143 5.67 10.45 3.44
C LEU A 143 4.75 10.26 2.23
N MET A 144 3.43 10.30 2.43
CA MET A 144 2.45 10.21 1.35
C MET A 144 2.62 11.34 0.34
N GLN A 145 2.81 12.58 0.81
CA GLN A 145 3.04 13.73 -0.06
C GLN A 145 4.33 13.60 -0.87
N LYS A 146 5.40 13.11 -0.26
CA LYS A 146 6.66 12.83 -0.95
C LYS A 146 6.49 11.74 -2.01
N ALA A 147 5.84 10.63 -1.68
CA ALA A 147 5.55 9.57 -2.64
C ALA A 147 4.77 10.13 -3.86
N MET A 148 3.70 10.87 -3.62
CA MET A 148 2.90 11.49 -4.69
C MET A 148 3.71 12.51 -5.51
N ALA A 149 4.62 13.26 -4.91
CA ALA A 149 5.52 14.19 -5.62
C ALA A 149 6.48 13.45 -6.57
N HIS A 150 6.82 12.20 -6.28
CA HIS A 150 7.57 11.31 -7.17
C HIS A 150 6.70 10.51 -8.15
N GLY A 151 5.40 10.75 -8.22
CA GLY A 151 4.51 10.06 -9.16
C GLY A 151 4.00 8.69 -8.66
N LEU A 152 4.06 8.43 -7.35
CA LEU A 152 3.56 7.21 -6.74
C LEU A 152 2.17 7.41 -6.14
N TYR A 153 1.21 6.56 -6.51
CA TYR A 153 0.00 6.37 -5.73
C TYR A 153 0.35 5.75 -4.38
N VAL A 154 -0.48 5.95 -3.37
CA VAL A 154 -0.22 5.40 -2.04
C VAL A 154 -1.34 4.48 -1.60
N VAL A 155 -0.98 3.29 -1.14
CA VAL A 155 -1.87 2.36 -0.43
C VAL A 155 -1.46 2.37 1.03
N VAL A 156 -2.36 2.82 1.91
CA VAL A 156 -2.09 2.87 3.35
C VAL A 156 -2.69 1.64 4.01
N ARG A 157 -1.89 0.89 4.75
CA ARG A 157 -2.36 -0.23 5.57
C ARG A 157 -2.29 0.10 7.08
N PRO A 158 -3.13 -0.52 7.93
CA PRO A 158 -3.14 -0.24 9.36
C PRO A 158 -1.89 -0.76 10.07
N PRO A 159 -1.65 -0.36 11.34
CA PRO A 159 -0.51 -0.87 12.10
C PRO A 159 -0.64 -2.37 12.40
N GLY A 160 0.46 -3.09 12.21
CA GLY A 160 0.60 -4.51 12.55
C GLY A 160 -0.09 -5.48 11.59
N VAL A 161 -0.22 -6.70 12.03
CA VAL A 161 -0.95 -7.79 11.34
C VAL A 161 -2.18 -8.19 12.15
N CYS A 162 -3.14 -8.86 11.50
CA CYS A 162 -4.29 -9.39 12.21
C CYS A 162 -3.88 -10.51 13.19
N PRO A 163 -4.50 -10.58 14.37
CA PRO A 163 -4.48 -11.81 15.16
C PRO A 163 -4.93 -13.01 14.32
N HIS A 164 -4.35 -14.18 14.60
CA HIS A 164 -4.71 -15.42 13.87
C HIS A 164 -6.23 -15.66 13.82
N GLU A 165 -6.93 -15.29 14.87
CA GLU A 165 -8.39 -15.39 14.94
C GLU A 165 -8.97 -14.02 15.34
N ILE A 166 -9.89 -13.52 14.51
CA ILE A 166 -10.66 -12.30 14.76
C ILE A 166 -12.16 -12.60 14.66
N ARG A 167 -12.97 -11.80 15.36
CA ARG A 167 -14.41 -12.02 15.45
C ARG A 167 -15.19 -10.71 15.33
N VAL A 168 -16.34 -10.77 14.67
CA VAL A 168 -17.28 -9.65 14.59
C VAL A 168 -17.62 -9.13 16.00
N GLY A 169 -17.39 -7.85 16.24
CA GLY A 169 -17.62 -7.16 17.51
C GLY A 169 -16.50 -7.27 18.53
N ASP A 170 -15.38 -7.93 18.21
CA ASP A 170 -14.24 -8.06 19.13
C ASP A 170 -13.40 -6.77 19.28
N ALA A 171 -12.40 -6.82 20.15
CA ALA A 171 -11.50 -5.70 20.40
C ALA A 171 -10.67 -5.33 19.16
N TYR A 172 -10.38 -6.28 18.28
CA TYR A 172 -9.60 -6.02 17.07
C TYR A 172 -10.41 -5.28 16.01
N GLN A 173 -11.70 -5.63 15.83
CA GLN A 173 -12.59 -4.86 14.94
C GLN A 173 -12.76 -3.42 15.45
N GLN A 174 -12.90 -3.23 16.77
CA GLN A 174 -12.98 -1.90 17.39
C GLN A 174 -11.70 -1.11 17.17
N TYR A 175 -10.54 -1.74 17.32
CA TYR A 175 -9.24 -1.16 17.06
C TYR A 175 -9.11 -0.69 15.60
N LEU A 176 -9.40 -1.54 14.62
CA LEU A 176 -9.36 -1.17 13.20
C LEU A 176 -10.33 -0.03 12.89
N THR A 177 -11.55 -0.08 13.47
CA THR A 177 -12.53 1.00 13.33
C THR A 177 -11.98 2.32 13.85
N MET A 178 -11.28 2.32 14.99
CA MET A 178 -10.64 3.51 15.57
C MET A 178 -9.50 4.03 14.68
N VAL A 179 -8.64 3.14 14.19
CA VAL A 179 -7.54 3.51 13.28
C VAL A 179 -8.10 4.22 12.05
N TRP A 180 -9.11 3.62 11.41
CA TRP A 180 -9.69 4.17 10.20
C TRP A 180 -10.57 5.40 10.45
N ASP A 181 -11.21 5.51 11.62
CA ASP A 181 -11.89 6.75 12.01
C ASP A 181 -10.91 7.93 12.09
N ILE A 182 -9.72 7.72 12.63
CA ILE A 182 -8.67 8.74 12.71
C ILE A 182 -8.14 9.07 11.31
N VAL A 183 -7.68 8.07 10.56
CA VAL A 183 -7.00 8.25 9.26
C VAL A 183 -7.94 8.87 8.23
N SER A 184 -9.17 8.36 8.11
CA SER A 184 -10.11 8.83 7.08
C SER A 184 -10.66 10.24 7.31
N ARG A 185 -10.50 10.81 8.52
CA ARG A 185 -10.87 12.22 8.82
C ARG A 185 -9.80 13.23 8.45
N GLU A 186 -8.57 12.78 8.18
CA GLU A 186 -7.48 13.70 7.87
C GLU A 186 -7.75 14.46 6.57
N ALA A 187 -7.74 15.79 6.67
CA ALA A 187 -8.09 16.66 5.55
C ALA A 187 -7.21 16.42 4.31
N VAL A 188 -5.92 16.18 4.52
CA VAL A 188 -4.97 15.88 3.43
C VAL A 188 -5.31 14.54 2.77
N ILE A 189 -5.65 13.51 3.54
CA ILE A 189 -6.02 12.19 3.02
C ILE A 189 -7.33 12.29 2.22
N GLN A 190 -8.31 13.06 2.70
CA GLN A 190 -9.53 13.32 1.94
C GLN A 190 -9.29 14.14 0.66
N GLN A 191 -8.43 15.15 0.72
CA GLN A 191 -8.06 15.96 -0.43
C GLN A 191 -7.43 15.13 -1.55
N TYR A 192 -6.59 14.15 -1.18
CA TYR A 192 -5.89 13.27 -2.13
C TYR A 192 -6.52 11.87 -2.22
N ALA A 193 -7.81 11.75 -1.96
CA ALA A 193 -8.52 10.47 -1.99
C ALA A 193 -8.49 9.75 -3.34
N GLY A 194 -8.21 10.46 -4.44
CA GLY A 194 -7.99 9.83 -5.75
C GLY A 194 -6.57 9.28 -5.96
N GLN A 195 -5.62 9.63 -5.10
CA GLN A 195 -4.21 9.19 -5.15
C GLN A 195 -3.83 8.32 -3.96
N ILE A 196 -4.57 8.44 -2.86
CA ILE A 196 -4.39 7.66 -1.63
C ILE A 196 -5.56 6.69 -1.52
N SER A 197 -5.28 5.43 -1.30
CA SER A 197 -6.24 4.37 -1.03
C SER A 197 -5.97 3.71 0.32
N LEU A 198 -6.96 3.06 0.91
CA LEU A 198 -6.86 2.47 2.24
C LEU A 198 -7.07 0.95 2.16
N GLU A 199 -6.11 0.17 2.65
CA GLU A 199 -6.20 -1.27 2.81
C GLU A 199 -6.62 -1.60 4.25
N LEU A 200 -7.79 -2.21 4.43
CA LEU A 200 -8.49 -2.18 5.71
C LEU A 200 -7.87 -3.02 6.81
N ALA A 201 -7.14 -4.07 6.48
CA ALA A 201 -6.39 -4.89 7.44
C ALA A 201 -5.26 -5.64 6.74
N ASN A 202 -4.30 -6.14 7.50
CA ASN A 202 -3.24 -7.00 7.00
C ASN A 202 -3.42 -8.42 7.51
N GLU A 203 -3.57 -9.35 6.58
CA GLU A 203 -3.55 -10.80 6.79
C GLU A 203 -4.56 -11.37 7.81
N PRO A 204 -5.86 -11.14 7.67
CA PRO A 204 -6.84 -11.91 8.42
C PRO A 204 -6.70 -13.41 8.12
N VAL A 205 -6.62 -14.26 9.15
CA VAL A 205 -6.49 -15.72 8.95
C VAL A 205 -7.83 -16.40 9.14
N VAL A 206 -8.34 -16.43 10.36
CA VAL A 206 -9.65 -16.98 10.69
C VAL A 206 -10.58 -15.85 11.11
N VAL A 207 -11.68 -15.66 10.36
CA VAL A 207 -12.69 -14.65 10.66
C VAL A 207 -13.98 -15.34 11.13
N LYS A 208 -14.42 -15.03 12.34
CA LYS A 208 -15.63 -15.58 12.96
C LYS A 208 -16.75 -14.55 13.01
N ASP A 209 -17.97 -15.02 12.92
CA ASP A 209 -19.16 -14.20 13.13
C ASP A 209 -19.35 -13.83 14.61
N ALA A 210 -20.36 -13.03 14.91
CA ALA A 210 -20.63 -12.57 16.29
C ALA A 210 -20.92 -13.73 17.27
N THR A 211 -21.32 -14.90 16.77
CA THR A 211 -21.55 -16.11 17.58
C THR A 211 -20.27 -16.92 17.82
N GLY A 212 -19.14 -16.53 17.21
CA GLY A 212 -17.87 -17.22 17.31
C GLY A 212 -17.68 -18.38 16.33
N LYS A 213 -18.52 -18.48 15.29
CA LYS A 213 -18.44 -19.52 14.25
C LYS A 213 -17.81 -18.97 12.98
N VAL A 214 -17.06 -19.80 12.28
CA VAL A 214 -16.65 -19.50 10.90
C VAL A 214 -17.89 -19.64 10.02
N SER A 215 -18.27 -18.58 9.33
CA SER A 215 -19.45 -18.54 8.47
C SER A 215 -19.17 -17.78 7.18
N GLY A 216 -19.95 -18.02 6.13
CA GLY A 216 -19.77 -17.40 4.84
C GLY A 216 -19.95 -15.87 4.84
N HIS A 217 -20.66 -15.32 5.84
CA HIS A 217 -20.91 -13.88 5.96
C HIS A 217 -19.93 -13.17 6.92
N ALA A 218 -19.11 -13.92 7.69
CA ALA A 218 -18.26 -13.34 8.75
C ALA A 218 -17.32 -12.25 8.21
N LEU A 219 -16.70 -12.43 7.05
CA LEU A 219 -15.85 -11.42 6.42
C LEU A 219 -16.61 -10.12 6.15
N ARG A 220 -17.79 -10.20 5.50
CA ARG A 220 -18.62 -9.02 5.24
C ARG A 220 -19.02 -8.33 6.54
N ASP A 221 -19.48 -9.09 7.53
CA ASP A 221 -19.96 -8.55 8.81
C ASP A 221 -18.83 -7.92 9.63
N PHE A 222 -17.59 -8.39 9.42
CA PHE A 222 -16.43 -7.79 10.05
C PHE A 222 -16.01 -6.48 9.35
N PHE A 223 -15.94 -6.43 8.03
CA PHE A 223 -15.37 -5.29 7.31
C PHE A 223 -16.39 -4.23 6.89
N GLN A 224 -17.68 -4.57 6.68
CA GLN A 224 -18.70 -3.59 6.28
C GLN A 224 -18.82 -2.41 7.28
N PRO A 225 -18.88 -2.61 8.61
CA PRO A 225 -18.96 -1.49 9.54
C PRO A 225 -17.74 -0.56 9.47
N ILE A 226 -16.57 -1.08 9.13
CA ILE A 226 -15.35 -0.28 8.94
C ILE A 226 -15.47 0.55 7.65
N VAL A 227 -15.94 -0.05 6.55
CA VAL A 227 -16.25 0.65 5.29
C VAL A 227 -17.24 1.79 5.55
N ASP A 228 -18.35 1.50 6.24
CA ASP A 228 -19.38 2.47 6.55
C ASP A 228 -18.85 3.63 7.39
N LYS A 229 -17.95 3.34 8.35
CA LYS A 229 -17.28 4.35 9.16
C LYS A 229 -16.41 5.26 8.30
N ILE A 230 -15.58 4.71 7.42
CA ILE A 230 -14.71 5.47 6.53
C ILE A 230 -15.52 6.37 5.59
N ARG A 231 -16.59 5.82 5.00
CA ARG A 231 -17.49 6.58 4.11
C ARG A 231 -18.28 7.64 4.85
N GLY A 232 -18.74 7.34 6.07
CA GLY A 232 -19.40 8.30 6.94
C GLY A 232 -18.50 9.48 7.33
N ASN A 233 -17.19 9.30 7.36
CA ASN A 233 -16.21 10.37 7.56
C ASN A 233 -15.95 11.23 6.30
N GLY A 234 -16.48 10.82 5.15
CA GLY A 234 -16.36 11.57 3.89
C GLY A 234 -15.24 11.14 2.95
N PHE A 235 -14.43 10.13 3.31
CA PHE A 235 -13.40 9.63 2.41
C PHE A 235 -14.01 8.98 1.15
N LYS A 236 -13.54 9.39 -0.04
CA LYS A 236 -14.07 8.97 -1.35
C LYS A 236 -13.12 8.09 -2.15
N GLY A 237 -11.89 7.87 -1.66
CA GLY A 237 -10.87 7.06 -2.33
C GLY A 237 -11.20 5.57 -2.37
N ILE A 238 -10.39 4.82 -3.09
CA ILE A 238 -10.53 3.36 -3.19
C ILE A 238 -10.25 2.71 -1.83
N LEU A 239 -11.08 1.75 -1.46
CA LEU A 239 -10.87 0.85 -0.32
C LEU A 239 -10.43 -0.52 -0.82
N TRP A 240 -9.39 -1.08 -0.22
CA TRP A 240 -8.90 -2.42 -0.50
C TRP A 240 -9.33 -3.35 0.64
N ILE A 241 -10.19 -4.30 0.31
CA ILE A 241 -10.83 -5.19 1.29
C ILE A 241 -10.03 -6.49 1.37
N PRO A 242 -9.54 -6.88 2.55
CA PRO A 242 -8.79 -8.12 2.71
C PRO A 242 -9.71 -9.35 2.77
N GLY A 243 -9.19 -10.50 2.36
CA GLY A 243 -9.82 -11.81 2.54
C GLY A 243 -9.36 -12.52 3.81
N SER A 244 -9.81 -13.76 4.02
CA SER A 244 -9.28 -14.66 5.06
C SER A 244 -8.06 -15.45 4.56
N SER A 245 -7.51 -16.33 5.41
CA SER A 245 -6.35 -17.18 5.06
C SER A 245 -5.17 -16.38 4.53
N TRP A 246 -4.70 -15.41 5.32
CA TRP A 246 -3.62 -14.47 4.97
C TRP A 246 -3.89 -13.71 3.66
N GLN A 247 -5.13 -13.24 3.47
CA GLN A 247 -5.57 -12.58 2.23
C GLN A 247 -5.50 -13.46 0.97
N GLY A 248 -5.63 -14.79 1.13
CA GLY A 248 -5.65 -15.74 0.03
C GLY A 248 -7.05 -16.28 -0.31
N ASN A 249 -8.10 -15.99 0.49
CA ASN A 249 -9.45 -16.57 0.29
C ASN A 249 -10.58 -15.52 0.39
N TYR A 250 -11.35 -15.41 -0.68
CA TYR A 250 -12.43 -14.42 -0.88
C TYR A 250 -13.79 -15.06 -1.18
N VAL A 251 -13.95 -16.37 -1.03
CA VAL A 251 -15.19 -17.10 -1.34
C VAL A 251 -16.39 -16.56 -0.56
N GLY A 252 -16.16 -16.09 0.68
CA GLY A 252 -17.21 -15.47 1.50
C GLY A 252 -17.85 -14.26 0.83
N TYR A 253 -17.04 -13.39 0.21
CA TYR A 253 -17.55 -12.18 -0.46
C TYR A 253 -18.29 -12.45 -1.76
N ALA A 254 -18.06 -13.58 -2.44
CA ALA A 254 -18.83 -13.93 -3.62
C ALA A 254 -20.31 -14.16 -3.31
N ARG A 255 -20.63 -14.57 -2.08
CA ARG A 255 -21.99 -14.81 -1.61
C ARG A 255 -22.54 -13.66 -0.76
N HIS A 256 -21.67 -12.95 -0.07
CA HIS A 256 -21.99 -11.87 0.85
C HIS A 256 -21.06 -10.67 0.56
N PRO A 257 -21.28 -9.94 -0.55
CA PRO A 257 -20.38 -8.86 -0.98
C PRO A 257 -20.42 -7.67 -0.02
N ILE A 258 -19.35 -6.91 -0.06
CA ILE A 258 -19.31 -5.56 0.52
C ILE A 258 -20.24 -4.65 -0.28
N THR A 259 -20.96 -3.78 0.42
CA THR A 259 -21.80 -2.74 -0.15
C THR A 259 -21.03 -1.43 -0.19
N ASP A 260 -20.44 -1.12 -1.32
CA ASP A 260 -19.73 0.12 -1.61
C ASP A 260 -19.49 0.19 -3.14
N ASP A 261 -19.31 1.40 -3.68
CA ASP A 261 -19.14 1.59 -5.13
C ASP A 261 -17.66 1.70 -5.52
N ASN A 262 -16.79 2.18 -4.62
CA ASN A 262 -15.39 2.49 -4.92
C ASN A 262 -14.41 1.65 -4.10
N PHE A 263 -14.43 0.33 -4.34
CA PHE A 263 -13.54 -0.61 -3.65
C PHE A 263 -13.06 -1.73 -4.57
N GLY A 264 -11.96 -2.35 -4.17
CA GLY A 264 -11.43 -3.59 -4.71
C GLY A 264 -10.96 -4.51 -3.58
N TYR A 265 -10.29 -5.58 -3.95
CA TYR A 265 -9.80 -6.56 -2.99
C TYR A 265 -8.27 -6.58 -2.98
N ALA A 266 -7.68 -6.59 -1.78
CA ALA A 266 -6.24 -6.73 -1.57
C ALA A 266 -5.90 -8.20 -1.36
N VAL A 267 -5.08 -8.77 -2.23
CA VAL A 267 -4.70 -10.20 -2.21
C VAL A 267 -3.22 -10.32 -1.91
N HIS A 268 -2.84 -11.33 -1.14
CA HIS A 268 -1.46 -11.76 -0.99
C HIS A 268 -1.24 -13.02 -1.80
N ASP A 269 -0.10 -13.11 -2.48
CA ASP A 269 0.27 -14.26 -3.30
C ASP A 269 1.74 -14.62 -3.06
N TYR A 270 1.94 -15.75 -2.42
CA TYR A 270 3.26 -16.29 -2.15
C TYR A 270 3.47 -17.61 -2.90
N PRO A 271 4.72 -18.00 -3.21
CA PRO A 271 4.98 -19.24 -3.92
C PRO A 271 4.27 -20.45 -3.32
N GLY A 272 3.54 -21.18 -4.14
CA GLY A 272 2.79 -22.37 -3.72
C GLY A 272 1.34 -22.13 -3.27
N TRP A 273 0.93 -20.89 -2.94
CA TRP A 273 -0.41 -20.62 -2.38
C TRP A 273 -1.55 -21.03 -3.31
N TYR A 274 -1.43 -20.76 -4.60
CA TYR A 274 -2.41 -21.18 -5.60
C TYR A 274 -1.95 -22.43 -6.37
N GLY A 275 -1.01 -23.21 -5.79
CA GLY A 275 -0.53 -24.46 -6.36
C GLY A 275 0.46 -24.30 -7.50
N MET A 276 0.98 -23.08 -7.71
CA MET A 276 2.08 -22.78 -8.60
C MET A 276 3.35 -22.50 -7.79
N SER A 277 4.49 -23.05 -8.24
CA SER A 277 5.82 -22.70 -7.77
C SER A 277 6.79 -22.88 -8.92
N ASP A 278 8.03 -22.40 -8.75
CA ASP A 278 9.09 -22.59 -9.76
C ASP A 278 9.36 -24.07 -10.05
N GLU A 279 9.12 -24.94 -9.07
CA GLU A 279 9.26 -26.39 -9.23
C GLU A 279 8.07 -27.05 -9.93
N ARG A 280 6.91 -26.40 -9.91
CA ARG A 280 5.65 -26.89 -10.49
C ARG A 280 4.94 -25.78 -11.25
N PRO A 281 5.57 -25.28 -12.34
CA PRO A 281 4.98 -24.20 -13.13
C PRO A 281 3.77 -24.73 -13.93
N ASN A 282 2.57 -24.55 -13.42
CA ASN A 282 1.34 -24.89 -14.12
C ASN A 282 0.37 -23.72 -14.08
N ALA A 283 0.50 -22.83 -15.08
CA ALA A 283 -0.29 -21.60 -15.13
C ALA A 283 -1.81 -21.85 -15.18
N GLU A 284 -2.28 -22.88 -15.87
CA GLU A 284 -3.71 -23.20 -15.95
C GLU A 284 -4.26 -23.61 -14.58
N GLU A 285 -3.56 -24.46 -13.88
CA GLU A 285 -3.91 -24.90 -12.53
C GLU A 285 -3.86 -23.73 -11.54
N GLY A 286 -2.82 -22.91 -11.60
CA GLY A 286 -2.70 -21.71 -10.78
C GLY A 286 -3.84 -20.72 -11.01
N ILE A 287 -4.16 -20.41 -12.26
CA ILE A 287 -5.30 -19.55 -12.61
C ILE A 287 -6.62 -20.15 -12.12
N ARG A 288 -6.81 -21.45 -12.30
CA ARG A 288 -8.01 -22.14 -11.85
C ARG A 288 -8.19 -22.07 -10.33
N ARG A 289 -7.11 -22.32 -9.56
CA ARG A 289 -7.13 -22.25 -8.09
C ARG A 289 -7.30 -20.82 -7.61
N PHE A 290 -6.57 -19.86 -8.21
CA PHE A 290 -6.75 -18.45 -7.91
C PHE A 290 -8.20 -18.02 -8.09
N LYS A 291 -8.82 -18.28 -9.23
CA LYS A 291 -10.24 -17.95 -9.47
C LYS A 291 -11.19 -18.68 -8.53
N GLY A 292 -10.86 -19.89 -8.11
CA GLY A 292 -11.64 -20.64 -7.12
C GLY A 292 -11.63 -20.04 -5.72
N LEU A 293 -10.49 -19.50 -5.29
CA LEU A 293 -10.30 -18.87 -3.98
C LEU A 293 -10.56 -17.36 -3.98
N VAL A 294 -10.39 -16.71 -5.14
CA VAL A 294 -10.56 -15.27 -5.36
C VAL A 294 -11.64 -15.01 -6.43
N PRO A 295 -12.87 -15.55 -6.30
CA PRO A 295 -13.93 -15.40 -7.31
C PRO A 295 -14.34 -13.93 -7.51
N VAL A 296 -14.02 -13.07 -6.59
CA VAL A 296 -14.26 -11.61 -6.63
C VAL A 296 -13.46 -10.88 -7.71
N VAL A 297 -12.48 -11.52 -8.33
CA VAL A 297 -11.69 -10.96 -9.45
C VAL A 297 -12.54 -10.71 -10.70
N GLU A 298 -13.67 -11.41 -10.84
CA GLU A 298 -14.54 -11.22 -11.99
C GLU A 298 -15.38 -9.92 -11.91
N PRO A 299 -16.00 -9.55 -10.75
CA PRO A 299 -16.78 -8.32 -10.65
C PRO A 299 -16.00 -7.09 -10.19
N ARG A 300 -14.83 -7.23 -9.54
CA ARG A 300 -14.11 -6.11 -8.90
C ARG A 300 -12.62 -6.15 -9.19
N PRO A 301 -11.92 -5.01 -9.12
CA PRO A 301 -10.46 -5.02 -9.24
C PRO A 301 -9.84 -5.76 -8.06
N VAL A 302 -8.77 -6.48 -8.37
CA VAL A 302 -7.91 -7.12 -7.40
C VAL A 302 -6.52 -6.50 -7.52
N MET A 303 -5.92 -6.17 -6.39
CA MET A 303 -4.52 -5.76 -6.30
C MET A 303 -3.78 -6.80 -5.45
N ILE A 304 -2.70 -7.34 -5.97
CA ILE A 304 -1.78 -8.14 -5.17
C ILE A 304 -0.94 -7.15 -4.37
N THR A 305 -1.23 -7.05 -3.07
CA THR A 305 -0.61 -6.08 -2.16
C THR A 305 0.64 -6.62 -1.48
N GLU A 306 0.81 -7.93 -1.48
CA GLU A 306 2.06 -8.61 -1.16
C GLU A 306 2.28 -9.76 -2.12
N VAL A 307 3.49 -9.86 -2.66
CA VAL A 307 3.94 -10.97 -3.47
C VAL A 307 5.40 -11.25 -3.14
N ASP A 308 5.72 -12.51 -2.96
CA ASP A 308 7.10 -12.95 -2.89
C ASP A 308 7.51 -13.54 -4.23
N TRP A 309 8.68 -13.17 -4.66
CA TRP A 309 9.30 -13.70 -5.88
C TRP A 309 10.30 -14.82 -5.59
N SER A 310 10.54 -15.13 -4.32
CA SER A 310 11.52 -16.14 -3.95
C SER A 310 11.06 -17.53 -4.34
N PRO A 311 11.86 -18.34 -5.04
CA PRO A 311 11.58 -19.75 -5.26
C PRO A 311 11.39 -20.50 -3.94
N GLU A 312 10.50 -21.50 -3.89
CA GLU A 312 10.25 -22.30 -2.67
C GLU A 312 11.53 -22.81 -2.00
N LYS A 313 12.57 -23.15 -2.80
CA LYS A 313 13.87 -23.61 -2.26
C LYS A 313 14.80 -22.48 -1.84
N ALA A 314 14.56 -21.28 -2.30
CA ALA A 314 15.34 -20.11 -1.93
C ALA A 314 14.80 -19.42 -0.67
N GLY A 315 13.66 -19.84 -0.14
CA GLY A 315 12.97 -19.22 0.99
C GLY A 315 13.66 -19.33 2.36
N GLU A 316 14.85 -19.90 2.42
CA GLU A 316 15.66 -19.90 3.62
C GLU A 316 16.60 -18.69 3.64
N GLY A 317 16.07 -17.50 3.91
CA GLY A 317 16.88 -16.33 4.27
C GLY A 317 17.43 -15.50 3.10
N HIS A 318 16.86 -15.54 1.92
CA HIS A 318 17.38 -14.86 0.73
C HIS A 318 16.94 -13.41 0.54
N TYR A 319 16.15 -12.87 1.43
CA TYR A 319 15.74 -11.44 1.37
C TYR A 319 16.90 -10.47 1.60
N ASP A 320 18.00 -10.94 2.17
CA ASP A 320 19.15 -10.11 2.52
C ASP A 320 20.15 -9.93 1.37
N GLU A 321 20.00 -10.64 0.25
CA GLU A 321 20.97 -10.68 -0.84
C GLU A 321 20.53 -9.92 -2.10
N HIS A 322 19.34 -9.35 -2.10
CA HIS A 322 18.74 -8.58 -3.22
C HIS A 322 18.23 -7.21 -2.71
#